data_a1e4fe0a2906347640be204a131bdb3b
#
_entry.id   a1e4fe0a2906347640be204a131bdb3b
#
_cell.length_a   1.000
_cell.length_b   1.000
_cell.length_c   1.000
_cell.angle_alpha   90.00
_cell.angle_beta   90.00
_cell.angle_gamma   90.00
#
_symmetry.space_group_name_H-M   'P 1'
#
loop_
_entity.id
_entity.type
_entity.pdbx_description
1 polymer ?
#
loop_
_entity_poly.entity_id
_entity_poly.type
_entity_poly.pdbx_seq_one_letter_code
_entity_poly.pdbx_strand_id
1 'polypeptide(L)'
;TAGSTEGHAWNIITLNGNDYYFDATNGDQPEFLEGDAVQLAEHKTILYDYLCPFPEEYEMTYTPSAEFTVPACSATDMNFYVLNQGCFDSYDYQEILAYCQMRLNNGAAVVRFNLSSQQAVEQARAAWINGDAIQEAARYYMTIYGMSQVEYHYGILENMKTIYYMF
;
A
#
# COMPACT_ATOMS: atom_id res chain seq x y z
N THR A 1 -8.33 -20.69 20.42
CA THR A 1 -7.98 -21.11 19.06
C THR A 1 -6.50 -20.85 18.89
N ALA A 2 -5.69 -21.94 18.87
CA ALA A 2 -4.28 -21.87 18.57
C ALA A 2 -4.14 -21.39 17.12
N GLY A 3 -3.52 -20.23 16.91
CA GLY A 3 -3.14 -19.78 15.58
C GLY A 3 -2.16 -20.78 14.98
N SER A 4 -2.39 -21.19 13.75
CA SER A 4 -1.40 -21.96 13.00
C SER A 4 -0.18 -21.06 12.81
N THR A 5 0.95 -21.43 13.39
CA THR A 5 2.24 -20.82 13.07
C THR A 5 2.70 -21.43 11.74
N GLU A 6 2.20 -20.93 10.63
CA GLU A 6 2.80 -21.21 9.35
C GLU A 6 4.14 -20.48 9.30
N GLY A 7 5.21 -21.23 9.03
CA GLY A 7 6.53 -20.64 8.89
C GLY A 7 6.57 -19.76 7.64
N HIS A 8 6.99 -18.52 7.80
CA HIS A 8 7.23 -17.59 6.71
C HIS A 8 8.70 -17.16 6.72
N ALA A 9 9.27 -16.92 5.56
CA ALA A 9 10.65 -16.49 5.42
C ALA A 9 10.73 -15.20 4.62
N TRP A 10 11.50 -14.26 5.14
CA TRP A 10 11.77 -12.96 4.49
C TRP A 10 13.25 -12.64 4.52
N ASN A 11 13.65 -11.63 3.81
CA ASN A 11 15.03 -11.16 3.77
C ASN A 11 15.19 -9.88 4.60
N ILE A 12 16.42 -9.62 5.02
CA ILE A 12 16.86 -8.32 5.48
C ILE A 12 17.90 -7.84 4.48
N ILE A 13 17.73 -6.61 4.00
CA ILE A 13 18.66 -5.98 3.07
C ILE A 13 19.30 -4.75 3.72
N THR A 14 20.57 -4.54 3.43
CA THR A 14 21.30 -3.34 3.90
C THR A 14 21.45 -2.35 2.77
N LEU A 15 20.89 -1.15 2.93
CA LEU A 15 20.99 -0.05 1.99
C LEU A 15 21.49 1.21 2.72
N ASN A 16 22.53 1.83 2.20
CA ASN A 16 23.12 3.05 2.77
C ASN A 16 23.50 2.93 4.27
N GLY A 17 23.81 1.70 4.73
CA GLY A 17 24.19 1.41 6.11
C GLY A 17 23.02 1.17 7.07
N ASN A 18 21.79 1.16 6.58
CA ASN A 18 20.60 0.81 7.33
C ASN A 18 20.05 -0.55 6.88
N ASP A 19 19.45 -1.28 7.80
CA ASP A 19 18.81 -2.57 7.53
C ASP A 19 17.28 -2.41 7.40
N TYR A 20 16.72 -3.12 6.41
CA TYR A 20 15.29 -3.08 6.07
C TYR A 20 14.74 -4.50 5.92
N TYR A 21 13.52 -4.73 6.35
CA TYR A 21 12.78 -5.92 5.96
C TYR A 21 12.51 -5.91 4.46
N PHE A 22 12.59 -7.07 3.83
CA PHE A 22 12.33 -7.22 2.40
C PHE A 22 11.66 -8.58 2.14
N ASP A 23 10.36 -8.54 1.95
CA ASP A 23 9.51 -9.72 1.79
C ASP A 23 8.95 -9.78 0.37
N ALA A 24 9.75 -10.30 -0.55
CA ALA A 24 9.36 -10.40 -1.95
C ALA A 24 8.20 -11.40 -2.16
N THR A 25 8.07 -12.41 -1.30
CA THR A 25 6.98 -13.40 -1.39
C THR A 25 5.63 -12.72 -1.16
N ASN A 26 5.49 -11.96 -0.07
CA ASN A 26 4.26 -11.24 0.20
C ASN A 26 4.08 -10.03 -0.73
N GLY A 27 5.17 -9.44 -1.20
CA GLY A 27 5.14 -8.37 -2.20
C GLY A 27 4.51 -8.80 -3.54
N ASP A 28 4.53 -10.09 -3.86
CA ASP A 28 3.94 -10.68 -5.08
C ASP A 28 2.61 -11.41 -4.79
N GLN A 29 1.83 -10.92 -3.82
CA GLN A 29 0.58 -11.53 -3.37
C GLN A 29 -0.58 -10.50 -3.39
N PRO A 30 -0.96 -9.95 -4.56
CA PRO A 30 -2.06 -8.98 -4.65
C PRO A 30 -3.40 -9.53 -4.13
N GLU A 31 -3.55 -10.83 -4.03
CA GLU A 31 -4.70 -11.51 -3.42
C GLU A 31 -4.88 -11.24 -1.92
N PHE A 32 -3.89 -10.64 -1.24
CA PHE A 32 -4.04 -10.16 0.13
C PHE A 32 -4.89 -8.90 0.24
N LEU A 33 -5.12 -8.21 -0.88
CA LEU A 33 -5.97 -7.03 -0.91
C LEU A 33 -7.43 -7.41 -0.71
N GLU A 34 -8.11 -6.70 0.16
CA GLU A 34 -9.57 -6.70 0.22
C GLU A 34 -10.12 -5.85 -0.93
N GLY A 35 -11.15 -6.32 -1.62
CA GLY A 35 -11.79 -5.61 -2.73
C GLY A 35 -11.56 -6.31 -4.07
N ASP A 36 -11.11 -5.58 -5.08
CA ASP A 36 -10.94 -6.07 -6.45
C ASP A 36 -9.57 -6.77 -6.67
N ALA A 37 -9.20 -7.66 -5.74
CA ALA A 37 -7.90 -8.33 -5.73
C ALA A 37 -7.59 -9.09 -7.02
N VAL A 38 -8.59 -9.70 -7.64
CA VAL A 38 -8.42 -10.46 -8.90
C VAL A 38 -7.95 -9.54 -10.03
N GLN A 39 -8.58 -8.38 -10.19
CA GLN A 39 -8.22 -7.40 -11.22
C GLN A 39 -6.85 -6.81 -10.95
N LEU A 40 -6.52 -6.50 -9.70
CA LEU A 40 -5.21 -6.02 -9.30
C LEU A 40 -4.12 -7.08 -9.55
N ALA A 41 -4.41 -8.37 -9.34
CA ALA A 41 -3.51 -9.48 -9.64
C ALA A 41 -3.29 -9.67 -11.15
N GLU A 42 -4.33 -9.57 -11.97
CA GLU A 42 -4.23 -9.64 -13.44
C GLU A 42 -3.30 -8.55 -13.99
N HIS A 43 -3.25 -7.38 -13.36
CA HIS A 43 -2.34 -6.30 -13.69
C HIS A 43 -0.95 -6.41 -13.02
N LYS A 44 -0.66 -7.55 -12.39
CA LYS A 44 0.64 -7.82 -11.74
C LYS A 44 1.02 -6.73 -10.74
N THR A 45 0.05 -6.31 -9.93
CA THR A 45 0.25 -5.27 -8.92
C THR A 45 1.22 -5.78 -7.85
N ILE A 46 2.31 -5.06 -7.66
CA ILE A 46 3.28 -5.34 -6.58
C ILE A 46 2.82 -4.65 -5.30
N LEU A 47 2.81 -5.38 -4.18
CA LEU A 47 2.56 -4.82 -2.85
C LEU A 47 3.87 -4.28 -2.28
N TYR A 48 4.18 -3.01 -2.58
CA TYR A 48 5.39 -2.34 -2.08
C TYR A 48 5.40 -2.19 -0.56
N ASP A 49 4.27 -2.45 0.10
CA ASP A 49 4.11 -2.52 1.55
C ASP A 49 5.03 -3.54 2.21
N TYR A 50 5.45 -4.55 1.48
CA TYR A 50 6.35 -5.61 1.95
C TYR A 50 7.81 -5.41 1.52
N LEU A 51 8.10 -4.35 0.76
CA LEU A 51 9.43 -4.00 0.29
C LEU A 51 9.92 -2.74 1.02
N CYS A 52 10.78 -2.88 2.01
CA CYS A 52 11.15 -1.86 2.99
C CYS A 52 9.90 -1.30 3.73
N PRO A 53 9.08 -2.16 4.35
CA PRO A 53 7.89 -1.75 5.08
C PRO A 53 8.21 -0.82 6.24
N PHE A 54 7.17 -0.18 6.79
CA PHE A 54 7.29 0.40 8.12
C PHE A 54 7.53 -0.73 9.13
N PRO A 55 8.63 -0.69 9.90
CA PRO A 55 9.00 -1.80 10.79
C PRO A 55 7.90 -2.16 11.78
N GLU A 56 7.25 -1.15 12.37
CA GLU A 56 6.17 -1.35 13.35
C GLU A 56 4.98 -2.12 12.75
N GLU A 57 4.62 -1.86 11.48
CA GLU A 57 3.53 -2.55 10.79
C GLU A 57 3.91 -3.99 10.46
N TYR A 58 5.14 -4.21 9.99
CA TYR A 58 5.63 -5.53 9.63
C TYR A 58 5.76 -6.44 10.87
N GLU A 59 6.33 -5.93 11.95
CA GLU A 59 6.55 -6.65 13.21
C GLU A 59 5.27 -6.99 13.97
N MET A 60 4.15 -6.32 13.68
CA MET A 60 2.83 -6.70 14.21
C MET A 60 2.39 -8.09 13.71
N THR A 61 2.81 -8.47 12.51
CA THR A 61 2.41 -9.74 11.88
C THR A 61 3.53 -10.78 11.93
N TYR A 62 4.78 -10.35 11.79
CA TYR A 62 5.93 -11.24 11.63
C TYR A 62 6.93 -11.07 12.75
N THR A 63 7.22 -12.17 13.47
CA THR A 63 8.22 -12.21 14.54
C THR A 63 9.34 -13.15 14.13
N PRO A 64 10.61 -12.70 14.17
CA PRO A 64 11.77 -13.58 13.91
C PRO A 64 11.81 -14.76 14.86
N SER A 65 12.21 -15.94 14.34
CA SER A 65 12.49 -17.08 15.19
C SER A 65 13.62 -16.76 16.18
N ALA A 66 13.49 -17.24 17.43
CA ALA A 66 14.51 -17.07 18.46
C ALA A 66 15.87 -17.76 18.12
N GLU A 67 15.88 -18.59 17.08
CA GLU A 67 17.10 -19.26 16.61
C GLU A 67 18.00 -18.32 15.79
N PHE A 68 17.47 -17.19 15.33
CA PHE A 68 18.20 -16.23 14.50
C PHE A 68 18.38 -14.90 15.23
N THR A 69 19.61 -14.38 15.19
CA THR A 69 19.85 -12.97 15.54
C THR A 69 19.65 -12.15 14.30
N VAL A 70 18.62 -11.31 14.30
CA VAL A 70 18.34 -10.37 13.19
C VAL A 70 18.80 -8.97 13.56
N PRO A 71 19.35 -8.19 12.62
CA PRO A 71 19.65 -6.79 12.85
C PRO A 71 18.37 -5.99 13.09
N ALA A 72 18.47 -4.88 13.79
CA ALA A 72 17.34 -3.99 14.02
C ALA A 72 17.02 -3.24 12.71
N CYS A 73 15.83 -3.48 12.17
CA CYS A 73 15.31 -2.75 11.01
C CYS A 73 14.44 -1.60 11.53
N SER A 74 15.01 -0.40 11.65
CA SER A 74 14.30 0.79 12.19
C SER A 74 14.20 1.95 11.20
N ALA A 75 14.87 1.85 10.06
CA ALA A 75 14.88 2.89 9.05
C ALA A 75 13.63 2.81 8.14
N THR A 76 13.13 3.98 7.73
CA THR A 76 11.92 4.12 6.91
C THR A 76 12.14 4.93 5.62
N ASP A 77 13.33 5.48 5.43
CA ASP A 77 13.67 6.37 4.30
C ASP A 77 13.61 5.68 2.94
N MET A 78 13.69 4.34 2.89
CA MET A 78 13.51 3.56 1.66
C MET A 78 12.09 3.01 1.49
N ASN A 79 11.16 3.32 2.39
CA ASN A 79 9.78 2.93 2.24
C ASN A 79 9.14 3.60 1.01
N PHE A 80 8.37 2.84 0.24
CA PHE A 80 7.74 3.31 -1.00
C PHE A 80 6.90 4.56 -0.79
N TYR A 81 6.12 4.61 0.28
CA TYR A 81 5.20 5.73 0.56
C TYR A 81 5.94 6.98 1.01
N VAL A 82 7.03 6.83 1.78
CA VAL A 82 7.91 7.93 2.16
C VAL A 82 8.58 8.53 0.92
N LEU A 83 9.17 7.70 0.05
CA LEU A 83 9.82 8.14 -1.19
C LEU A 83 8.87 8.83 -2.16
N ASN A 84 7.60 8.44 -2.18
CA ASN A 84 6.60 8.96 -3.10
C ASN A 84 5.63 9.98 -2.46
N GLN A 85 5.88 10.41 -1.22
CA GLN A 85 5.05 11.37 -0.47
C GLN A 85 3.59 10.90 -0.31
N GLY A 86 3.40 9.58 -0.20
CA GLY A 86 2.09 8.94 -0.10
C GLY A 86 1.74 8.46 1.31
N CYS A 87 2.35 9.04 2.35
CA CYS A 87 2.03 8.79 3.75
C CYS A 87 1.21 9.96 4.31
N PHE A 88 0.09 9.64 4.95
CA PHE A 88 -0.82 10.63 5.53
C PHE A 88 -1.11 10.32 7.00
N ASP A 89 -0.92 11.30 7.88
CA ASP A 89 -1.16 11.16 9.32
C ASP A 89 -2.64 11.04 9.68
N SER A 90 -3.50 11.58 8.83
CA SER A 90 -4.95 11.53 8.97
C SER A 90 -5.61 11.51 7.60
N TYR A 91 -6.90 11.17 7.57
CA TYR A 91 -7.67 11.29 6.35
C TYR A 91 -8.00 12.77 6.08
N ASP A 92 -7.41 13.34 5.03
CA ASP A 92 -7.82 14.61 4.44
C ASP A 92 -8.13 14.40 2.95
N TYR A 93 -9.40 14.63 2.58
CA TYR A 93 -9.89 14.38 1.23
C TYR A 93 -9.14 15.18 0.16
N GLN A 94 -8.88 16.47 0.42
CA GLN A 94 -8.25 17.35 -0.58
C GLN A 94 -6.77 17.00 -0.77
N GLU A 95 -6.09 16.68 0.31
CA GLU A 95 -4.69 16.30 0.28
C GLU A 95 -4.49 14.97 -0.47
N ILE A 96 -5.30 13.96 -0.16
CA ILE A 96 -5.25 12.66 -0.83
C ILE A 96 -5.64 12.77 -2.30
N LEU A 97 -6.67 13.55 -2.64
CA LEU A 97 -7.06 13.77 -4.03
C LEU A 97 -5.95 14.48 -4.82
N ALA A 98 -5.31 15.48 -4.26
CA ALA A 98 -4.18 16.18 -4.91
C ALA A 98 -2.99 15.22 -5.13
N TYR A 99 -2.69 14.36 -4.15
CA TYR A 99 -1.70 13.32 -4.30
C TYR A 99 -2.06 12.32 -5.42
N CYS A 100 -3.29 11.82 -5.46
CA CYS A 100 -3.74 10.93 -6.53
C CYS A 100 -3.60 11.58 -7.91
N GLN A 101 -4.01 12.83 -8.06
CA GLN A 101 -3.87 13.58 -9.29
C GLN A 101 -2.40 13.74 -9.71
N MET A 102 -1.52 14.04 -8.77
CA MET A 102 -0.07 14.12 -9.02
C MET A 102 0.49 12.77 -9.50
N ARG A 103 0.11 11.67 -8.88
CA ARG A 103 0.55 10.32 -9.29
C ARG A 103 0.06 9.96 -10.70
N LEU A 104 -1.21 10.26 -11.01
CA LEU A 104 -1.79 10.04 -12.34
C LEU A 104 -1.10 10.88 -13.42
N ASN A 105 -0.81 12.15 -13.14
CA ASN A 105 -0.05 13.02 -14.05
C ASN A 105 1.37 12.49 -14.32
N ASN A 106 1.95 11.78 -13.36
CA ASN A 106 3.26 11.12 -13.49
C ASN A 106 3.15 9.72 -14.15
N GLY A 107 2.00 9.35 -14.67
CA GLY A 107 1.79 8.09 -15.40
C GLY A 107 1.61 6.86 -14.53
N ALA A 108 1.24 7.00 -13.25
CA ALA A 108 0.96 5.85 -12.42
C ALA A 108 -0.32 5.15 -12.89
N ALA A 109 -0.24 3.87 -13.21
CA ALA A 109 -1.41 3.04 -13.51
C ALA A 109 -2.13 2.59 -12.23
N VAL A 110 -1.38 2.41 -11.14
CA VAL A 110 -1.91 2.11 -9.81
C VAL A 110 -1.49 3.21 -8.86
N VAL A 111 -2.45 3.91 -8.29
CA VAL A 111 -2.24 4.88 -7.22
C VAL A 111 -2.41 4.17 -5.89
N ARG A 112 -1.51 4.43 -4.95
CA ARG A 112 -1.55 3.84 -3.61
C ARG A 112 -1.05 4.82 -2.58
N PHE A 113 -1.64 4.78 -1.40
CA PHE A 113 -1.22 5.61 -0.27
C PHE A 113 -1.41 4.88 1.06
N ASN A 114 -0.57 5.24 2.02
CA ASN A 114 -0.58 4.70 3.37
C ASN A 114 -1.18 5.74 4.34
N LEU A 115 -1.90 5.25 5.34
CA LEU A 115 -2.51 6.03 6.41
C LEU A 115 -1.95 5.59 7.76
N SER A 116 -1.67 6.55 8.65
CA SER A 116 -0.98 6.25 9.92
C SER A 116 -1.84 5.46 10.93
N SER A 117 -3.16 5.41 10.74
CA SER A 117 -4.06 4.76 11.69
C SER A 117 -5.22 4.02 11.02
N GLN A 118 -5.72 2.98 11.70
CA GLN A 118 -6.91 2.25 11.26
C GLN A 118 -8.15 3.15 11.16
N GLN A 119 -8.26 4.13 12.04
CA GLN A 119 -9.36 5.11 11.97
C GLN A 119 -9.31 5.92 10.67
N ALA A 120 -8.13 6.32 10.23
CA ALA A 120 -7.95 7.02 8.96
C ALA A 120 -8.28 6.12 7.76
N VAL A 121 -7.92 4.82 7.81
CA VAL A 121 -8.31 3.83 6.79
C VAL A 121 -9.82 3.73 6.68
N GLU A 122 -10.54 3.63 7.80
CA GLU A 122 -12.01 3.54 7.79
C GLU A 122 -12.67 4.83 7.23
N GLN A 123 -12.12 6.00 7.56
CA GLN A 123 -12.59 7.26 6.99
C GLN A 123 -12.37 7.31 5.47
N ALA A 124 -11.20 6.91 5.02
CA ALA A 124 -10.88 6.82 3.60
C ALA A 124 -11.76 5.80 2.88
N ARG A 125 -11.99 4.62 3.47
CA ARG A 125 -12.90 3.58 2.96
C ARG A 125 -14.30 4.16 2.76
N ALA A 126 -14.83 4.85 3.75
CA ALA A 126 -16.16 5.44 3.68
C ALA A 126 -16.28 6.48 2.56
N ALA A 127 -15.30 7.34 2.40
CA ALA A 127 -15.32 8.42 1.41
C ALA A 127 -14.92 7.97 0.00
N TRP A 128 -13.90 7.13 -0.12
CA TRP A 128 -13.34 6.76 -1.42
C TRP A 128 -13.98 5.52 -2.03
N ILE A 129 -14.35 4.54 -1.23
CA ILE A 129 -14.91 3.28 -1.74
C ILE A 129 -16.43 3.33 -1.74
N ASN A 130 -17.04 3.78 -0.65
CA ASN A 130 -18.49 3.84 -0.52
C ASN A 130 -19.09 5.20 -0.92
N GLY A 131 -18.26 6.21 -1.16
CA GLY A 131 -18.65 7.57 -1.56
C GLY A 131 -18.23 7.93 -2.98
N ASP A 132 -18.20 9.24 -3.28
CA ASP A 132 -17.96 9.77 -4.62
C ASP A 132 -16.49 10.08 -4.93
N ALA A 133 -15.59 9.92 -3.96
CA ALA A 133 -14.21 10.38 -4.09
C ALA A 133 -13.44 9.62 -5.20
N ILE A 134 -13.62 8.31 -5.32
CA ILE A 134 -13.00 7.51 -6.39
C ILE A 134 -13.52 7.94 -7.77
N GLN A 135 -14.81 8.30 -7.87
CA GLN A 135 -15.38 8.77 -9.12
C GLN A 135 -14.78 10.12 -9.55
N GLU A 136 -14.41 10.97 -8.60
CA GLU A 136 -13.72 12.23 -8.91
C GLU A 136 -12.30 11.98 -9.44
N ALA A 137 -11.56 11.07 -8.83
CA ALA A 137 -10.26 10.64 -9.33
C ALA A 137 -10.36 9.99 -10.73
N ALA A 138 -11.38 9.15 -10.96
CA ALA A 138 -11.65 8.53 -12.26
C ALA A 138 -12.00 9.59 -13.33
N ARG A 139 -12.82 10.59 -13.01
CA ARG A 139 -13.12 11.72 -13.92
C ARG A 139 -11.85 12.52 -14.26
N TYR A 140 -10.98 12.73 -13.29
CA TYR A 140 -9.70 13.37 -13.53
C TYR A 140 -8.83 12.52 -14.48
N TYR A 141 -8.73 11.22 -14.24
CA TYR A 141 -8.01 10.30 -15.13
C TYR A 141 -8.54 10.36 -16.57
N MET A 142 -9.86 10.28 -16.76
CA MET A 142 -10.47 10.41 -18.09
C MET A 142 -10.11 11.73 -18.77
N THR A 143 -10.05 12.80 -18.02
CA THR A 143 -9.73 14.14 -18.56
C THR A 143 -8.30 14.20 -19.08
N ILE A 144 -7.33 13.72 -18.32
CA ILE A 144 -5.91 13.78 -18.72
C ILE A 144 -5.57 12.85 -19.88
N TYR A 145 -6.29 11.73 -20.03
CA TYR A 145 -6.05 10.75 -21.10
C TYR A 145 -7.05 10.84 -22.27
N GLY A 146 -7.98 11.81 -22.24
CA GLY A 146 -8.95 12.02 -23.31
C GLY A 146 -9.94 10.87 -23.47
N MET A 147 -10.27 10.15 -22.40
CA MET A 147 -11.16 8.98 -22.41
C MET A 147 -12.60 9.41 -22.11
N SER A 148 -13.57 8.70 -22.71
CA SER A 148 -15.00 8.92 -22.47
C SER A 148 -15.56 8.05 -21.33
N GLN A 149 -14.84 6.98 -20.98
CA GLN A 149 -15.18 6.06 -19.89
C GLN A 149 -13.91 5.43 -19.34
N VAL A 150 -13.94 5.03 -18.08
CA VAL A 150 -12.88 4.27 -17.41
C VAL A 150 -13.51 3.31 -16.42
N GLU A 151 -12.98 2.12 -16.35
CA GLU A 151 -13.21 1.17 -15.28
C GLU A 151 -12.17 1.44 -14.19
N TYR A 152 -12.56 1.36 -12.94
CA TYR A 152 -11.65 1.53 -11.82
C TYR A 152 -11.84 0.39 -10.82
N HIS A 153 -10.75 0.00 -10.20
CA HIS A 153 -10.71 -1.05 -9.20
C HIS A 153 -10.01 -0.54 -7.96
N TYR A 154 -10.33 -1.12 -6.80
CA TYR A 154 -9.68 -0.77 -5.55
C TYR A 154 -9.23 -2.00 -4.78
N GLY A 155 -8.25 -1.81 -3.89
CA GLY A 155 -7.83 -2.79 -2.93
C GLY A 155 -7.41 -2.13 -1.62
N ILE A 156 -7.59 -2.84 -0.51
CA ILE A 156 -7.15 -2.40 0.82
C ILE A 156 -6.27 -3.48 1.42
N LEU A 157 -5.10 -3.08 1.89
CA LEU A 157 -4.22 -3.93 2.67
C LEU A 157 -4.31 -3.48 4.14
N GLU A 158 -5.25 -4.09 4.87
CA GLU A 158 -5.64 -3.69 6.22
C GLU A 158 -4.48 -3.64 7.21
N ASN A 159 -3.67 -4.71 7.25
CA ASN A 159 -2.53 -4.82 8.17
C ASN A 159 -1.43 -3.79 7.92
N MET A 160 -1.35 -3.26 6.70
CA MET A 160 -0.40 -2.22 6.30
C MET A 160 -1.04 -0.84 6.15
N LYS A 161 -2.33 -0.70 6.47
CA LYS A 161 -3.09 0.56 6.41
C LYS A 161 -2.99 1.28 5.07
N THR A 162 -3.02 0.52 3.97
CA THR A 162 -2.80 1.02 2.62
C THR A 162 -4.02 0.82 1.74
N ILE A 163 -4.29 1.82 0.90
CA ILE A 163 -5.36 1.80 -0.09
C ILE A 163 -4.76 1.90 -1.49
N TYR A 164 -5.29 1.10 -2.41
CA TYR A 164 -4.90 0.97 -3.80
C TYR A 164 -6.05 1.35 -4.71
N TYR A 165 -5.76 2.10 -5.78
CA TYR A 165 -6.67 2.36 -6.89
C TYR A 165 -5.97 2.10 -8.21
N MET A 166 -6.70 1.46 -9.13
CA MET A 166 -6.30 1.24 -10.50
C MET A 166 -7.38 1.81 -11.45
N PHE A 167 -6.95 2.47 -12.52
CA PHE A 167 -7.80 3.07 -13.54
C PHE A 167 -7.49 2.50 -14.92
#